data_08e4689e5faf141cd2845ba447198ab4
#
_entry.id   08e4689e5faf141cd2845ba447198ab4
#
_cell.length_a   1.000
_cell.length_b   1.000
_cell.length_c   1.000
_cell.angle_alpha   90.00
_cell.angle_beta   90.00
_cell.angle_gamma   90.00
#
_symmetry.space_group_name_H-M   'P 1'
#
loop_
_entity.id
_entity.type
_entity.pdbx_description
1 polymer ?
#
loop_
_entity_poly.entity_id
_entity_poly.type
_entity_poly.pdbx_seq_one_letter_code
_entity_poly.pdbx_strand_id
1 'polypeptide(L)'
;MATVTLKPTKVPELMFEGYSITPDAFAGKTAAQIADLPGHEGKIHVKIGDFFTVTGDAGATAAETDIVINGDCSRVKYIGARMTAGTVTVNGNADMYVGGWMKGGKIHIKGNMDSFCGIQMEGGELLVDGDAKNHVGCAYRGDWRGMKGGTIRIKGNAGNDIGTFMLGGTIIIEKNAFIHVSTHAEGGTVIIKGDVEGRVGGQMVKGEMYVLGKIKFMLPGYKKVDRVEKEIDGVKATFDHYIGDLGERHGKSKGQVVYANLYLKAAA
;
A
#
# COMPACT_ATOMS: atom_id res chain seq x y z
N MET A 1 5.13 -13.93 21.12
CA MET A 1 4.16 -14.06 20.01
C MET A 1 4.20 -15.50 19.50
N ALA A 2 3.07 -16.08 19.23
CA ALA A 2 2.96 -17.42 18.64
C ALA A 2 3.07 -17.33 17.11
N THR A 3 3.82 -18.24 16.51
CA THR A 3 4.07 -18.19 15.05
C THR A 3 3.35 -19.32 14.35
N VAL A 4 2.48 -18.97 13.39
CA VAL A 4 1.86 -19.90 12.45
C VAL A 4 2.64 -19.83 11.15
N THR A 5 3.09 -20.97 10.67
CA THR A 5 3.81 -21.06 9.40
C THR A 5 2.91 -21.70 8.33
N LEU A 6 2.78 -21.03 7.20
CA LEU A 6 2.13 -21.50 5.99
C LEU A 6 3.20 -21.82 4.94
N LYS A 7 3.12 -22.99 4.32
CA LYS A 7 3.99 -23.35 3.19
C LYS A 7 3.09 -23.77 2.01
N PRO A 8 3.16 -23.05 0.86
CA PRO A 8 2.40 -23.44 -0.34
C PRO A 8 2.74 -24.87 -0.76
N THR A 9 1.71 -25.66 -1.06
CA THR A 9 1.82 -27.06 -1.52
C THR A 9 1.51 -27.22 -3.00
N LYS A 10 0.70 -26.32 -3.54
CA LYS A 10 0.36 -26.28 -4.98
C LYS A 10 0.10 -24.83 -5.41
N VAL A 11 0.21 -24.58 -6.68
CA VAL A 11 -0.16 -23.31 -7.31
C VAL A 11 -1.66 -23.37 -7.63
N PRO A 12 -2.48 -22.37 -7.22
CA PRO A 12 -3.89 -22.32 -7.59
C PRO A 12 -4.08 -22.22 -9.12
N GLU A 13 -5.08 -22.88 -9.67
CA GLU A 13 -5.43 -22.76 -11.10
C GLU A 13 -6.01 -21.40 -11.43
N LEU A 14 -6.92 -20.91 -10.58
CA LEU A 14 -7.35 -19.52 -10.52
C LEU A 14 -6.68 -18.82 -9.34
N MET A 15 -6.89 -17.51 -9.16
CA MET A 15 -6.36 -16.81 -8.00
C MET A 15 -7.05 -17.30 -6.73
N PHE A 16 -6.27 -17.70 -5.72
CA PHE A 16 -6.80 -18.00 -4.40
C PHE A 16 -7.09 -16.72 -3.63
N GLU A 17 -8.32 -16.49 -3.24
CA GLU A 17 -8.74 -15.38 -2.38
C GLU A 17 -8.62 -15.78 -0.92
N GLY A 18 -7.42 -15.57 -0.37
CA GLY A 18 -7.02 -15.94 0.99
C GLY A 18 -7.38 -14.88 2.03
N TYR A 19 -8.59 -14.33 2.02
CA TYR A 19 -9.02 -13.26 2.93
C TYR A 19 -9.06 -13.69 4.42
N SER A 20 -9.02 -15.00 4.69
CA SER A 20 -8.85 -15.54 6.04
C SER A 20 -7.40 -15.58 6.52
N ILE A 21 -6.42 -15.31 5.65
CA ILE A 21 -4.99 -15.27 6.05
C ILE A 21 -4.72 -13.94 6.76
N THR A 22 -5.17 -13.86 8.01
CA THR A 22 -4.96 -12.69 8.89
C THR A 22 -4.76 -13.15 10.34
N PRO A 23 -3.97 -12.41 11.14
CA PRO A 23 -3.83 -12.70 12.56
C PRO A 23 -5.17 -12.72 13.30
N ASP A 24 -6.12 -11.85 12.88
CA ASP A 24 -7.48 -11.80 13.46
C ASP A 24 -8.26 -13.09 13.23
N ALA A 25 -8.20 -13.66 12.02
CA ALA A 25 -8.90 -14.90 11.71
C ALA A 25 -8.21 -16.13 12.35
N PHE A 26 -6.91 -16.06 12.61
CA PHE A 26 -6.13 -17.15 13.19
C PHE A 26 -6.19 -17.17 14.71
N ALA A 27 -6.35 -16.03 15.38
CA ALA A 27 -6.32 -15.92 16.84
C ALA A 27 -7.10 -17.01 17.56
N GLY A 28 -6.47 -17.65 18.54
CA GLY A 28 -7.02 -18.73 19.35
C GLY A 28 -7.20 -20.06 18.65
N LYS A 29 -6.69 -20.24 17.42
CA LYS A 29 -6.89 -21.46 16.63
C LYS A 29 -5.64 -22.32 16.57
N THR A 30 -5.84 -23.63 16.55
CA THR A 30 -4.81 -24.62 16.26
C THR A 30 -4.50 -24.65 14.76
N ALA A 31 -3.35 -25.22 14.37
CA ALA A 31 -2.96 -25.39 12.97
C ALA A 31 -4.05 -26.11 12.14
N ALA A 32 -4.70 -27.13 12.69
CA ALA A 32 -5.79 -27.85 12.02
C ALA A 32 -7.02 -26.95 11.78
N GLN A 33 -7.41 -26.15 12.77
CA GLN A 33 -8.51 -25.21 12.63
C GLN A 33 -8.19 -24.08 11.64
N ILE A 34 -6.92 -23.63 11.57
CA ILE A 34 -6.47 -22.64 10.59
C ILE A 34 -6.52 -23.23 9.17
N ALA A 35 -6.09 -24.48 9.00
CA ALA A 35 -6.18 -25.17 7.72
C ALA A 35 -7.62 -25.28 7.19
N ASP A 36 -8.60 -25.36 8.09
CA ASP A 36 -10.03 -25.41 7.76
C ASP A 36 -10.66 -24.04 7.46
N LEU A 37 -9.94 -22.93 7.65
CA LEU A 37 -10.47 -21.60 7.36
C LEU A 37 -10.78 -21.43 5.87
N PRO A 38 -11.87 -20.71 5.55
CA PRO A 38 -12.37 -20.59 4.19
C PRO A 38 -11.56 -19.62 3.32
N GLY A 39 -11.59 -19.88 2.04
CA GLY A 39 -11.17 -19.01 0.95
C GLY A 39 -11.98 -19.33 -0.30
N HIS A 40 -11.63 -18.69 -1.41
CA HIS A 40 -12.23 -18.97 -2.71
C HIS A 40 -11.18 -19.18 -3.78
N GLU A 41 -11.43 -20.08 -4.71
CA GLU A 41 -10.75 -20.18 -5.98
C GLU A 41 -11.79 -19.97 -7.10
N GLY A 42 -11.83 -18.76 -7.64
CA GLY A 42 -12.93 -18.32 -8.49
C GLY A 42 -14.28 -18.40 -7.73
N LYS A 43 -15.21 -19.22 -8.21
CA LYS A 43 -16.51 -19.45 -7.55
C LYS A 43 -16.54 -20.64 -6.57
N ILE A 44 -15.43 -21.35 -6.44
CA ILE A 44 -15.34 -22.57 -5.62
C ILE A 44 -14.93 -22.18 -4.20
N HIS A 45 -15.67 -22.68 -3.20
CA HIS A 45 -15.26 -22.59 -1.80
C HIS A 45 -14.15 -23.61 -1.55
N VAL A 46 -13.06 -23.13 -1.01
CA VAL A 46 -11.86 -23.90 -0.68
C VAL A 46 -11.40 -23.54 0.73
N LYS A 47 -10.44 -24.31 1.25
CA LYS A 47 -9.82 -24.07 2.55
C LYS A 47 -8.37 -23.66 2.40
N ILE A 48 -7.80 -23.01 3.42
CA ILE A 48 -6.36 -22.71 3.46
C ILE A 48 -5.54 -24.00 3.28
N GLY A 49 -5.93 -25.10 3.94
CA GLY A 49 -5.24 -26.38 3.87
C GLY A 49 -5.24 -27.04 2.50
N ASP A 50 -6.11 -26.61 1.56
CA ASP A 50 -6.10 -27.10 0.18
C ASP A 50 -4.87 -26.59 -0.60
N PHE A 51 -4.26 -25.47 -0.15
CA PHE A 51 -3.14 -24.82 -0.83
C PHE A 51 -1.90 -24.71 0.04
N PHE A 52 -2.03 -24.87 1.37
CA PHE A 52 -0.93 -24.69 2.30
C PHE A 52 -0.84 -25.82 3.31
N THR A 53 0.39 -26.25 3.61
CA THR A 53 0.65 -26.92 4.87
C THR A 53 0.68 -25.86 5.97
N VAL A 54 -0.08 -26.08 7.04
CA VAL A 54 -0.17 -25.19 8.21
C VAL A 54 0.54 -25.85 9.39
N THR A 55 1.45 -25.14 10.05
CA THR A 55 2.15 -25.60 11.25
C THR A 55 2.22 -24.50 12.30
N GLY A 56 2.20 -24.86 13.57
CA GLY A 56 2.15 -23.95 14.71
C GLY A 56 0.72 -23.45 14.98
N ASP A 57 0.44 -23.21 16.25
CA ASP A 57 -0.84 -22.67 16.71
C ASP A 57 -0.75 -21.16 16.86
N ALA A 58 -1.88 -20.47 16.68
CA ALA A 58 -1.93 -19.02 16.83
C ALA A 58 -1.94 -18.61 18.32
N GLY A 59 -1.54 -17.36 18.58
CA GLY A 59 -1.73 -16.74 19.89
C GLY A 59 -3.21 -16.54 20.23
N ALA A 60 -3.50 -16.26 21.48
CA ALA A 60 -4.87 -16.05 21.96
C ALA A 60 -5.56 -14.86 21.26
N THR A 61 -4.77 -13.86 20.86
CA THR A 61 -5.24 -12.63 20.20
C THR A 61 -4.51 -12.41 18.86
N ALA A 62 -5.06 -11.54 18.03
CA ALA A 62 -4.39 -11.11 16.81
C ALA A 62 -3.01 -10.49 17.08
N ALA A 63 -2.89 -9.69 18.15
CA ALA A 63 -1.64 -9.03 18.53
C ALA A 63 -0.53 -10.02 18.96
N GLU A 64 -0.91 -11.21 19.42
CA GLU A 64 0.01 -12.27 19.84
C GLU A 64 0.31 -13.27 18.72
N THR A 65 -0.24 -13.06 17.53
CA THR A 65 -0.14 -13.98 16.39
C THR A 65 0.75 -13.41 15.28
N ASP A 66 1.77 -14.20 14.94
CA ASP A 66 2.63 -14.00 13.77
C ASP A 66 2.29 -15.03 12.70
N ILE A 67 2.13 -14.59 11.46
CA ILE A 67 1.98 -15.45 10.29
C ILE A 67 3.22 -15.35 9.43
N VAL A 68 3.86 -16.48 9.16
CA VAL A 68 5.00 -16.58 8.25
C VAL A 68 4.63 -17.48 7.08
N ILE A 69 4.65 -16.94 5.87
CA ILE A 69 4.38 -17.70 4.64
C ILE A 69 5.72 -17.96 3.93
N ASN A 70 6.12 -19.23 3.85
CA ASN A 70 7.38 -19.64 3.26
C ASN A 70 7.18 -20.15 1.83
N GLY A 71 7.15 -19.25 0.85
CA GLY A 71 7.03 -19.58 -0.57
C GLY A 71 6.35 -18.47 -1.38
N ASP A 72 6.23 -18.73 -2.67
CA ASP A 72 5.61 -17.81 -3.61
C ASP A 72 4.09 -17.76 -3.47
N CYS A 73 3.56 -16.56 -3.32
CA CYS A 73 2.14 -16.25 -3.20
C CYS A 73 1.63 -15.35 -4.35
N SER A 74 2.31 -15.36 -5.52
CA SER A 74 1.93 -14.52 -6.67
C SER A 74 0.56 -14.86 -7.27
N ARG A 75 -0.13 -15.87 -6.73
CA ARG A 75 -1.54 -16.20 -7.04
C ARG A 75 -2.44 -16.25 -5.81
N VAL A 76 -2.03 -15.57 -4.71
CA VAL A 76 -2.78 -15.50 -3.45
C VAL A 76 -3.12 -14.06 -3.14
N LYS A 77 -4.39 -13.70 -3.23
CA LYS A 77 -4.94 -12.38 -2.95
C LYS A 77 -5.34 -12.20 -1.48
N TYR A 78 -5.48 -10.95 -1.07
CA TYR A 78 -6.08 -10.53 0.21
C TYR A 78 -5.30 -10.94 1.47
N ILE A 79 -4.03 -11.35 1.36
CA ILE A 79 -3.20 -11.64 2.55
C ILE A 79 -3.17 -10.42 3.47
N GLY A 80 -3.52 -10.59 4.75
CA GLY A 80 -3.56 -9.52 5.74
C GLY A 80 -4.65 -8.47 5.50
N ALA A 81 -5.61 -8.72 4.60
CA ALA A 81 -6.70 -7.78 4.37
C ALA A 81 -7.57 -7.61 5.63
N ARG A 82 -7.89 -6.36 5.99
CA ARG A 82 -8.71 -5.98 7.15
C ARG A 82 -8.12 -6.33 8.53
N MET A 83 -6.86 -6.78 8.61
CA MET A 83 -6.23 -7.10 9.89
C MET A 83 -6.17 -5.87 10.80
N THR A 84 -6.26 -6.13 12.12
CA THR A 84 -6.25 -5.07 13.14
C THR A 84 -4.95 -5.02 13.95
N ALA A 85 -4.24 -6.15 14.07
CA ALA A 85 -3.01 -6.30 14.85
C ALA A 85 -2.20 -7.52 14.37
N GLY A 86 -1.07 -7.80 15.02
CA GLY A 86 -0.20 -8.92 14.71
C GLY A 86 0.69 -8.66 13.51
N THR A 87 1.36 -9.71 13.04
CA THR A 87 2.30 -9.59 11.91
C THR A 87 2.05 -10.65 10.84
N VAL A 88 2.35 -10.30 9.59
CA VAL A 88 2.34 -11.22 8.46
C VAL A 88 3.63 -11.03 7.67
N THR A 89 4.40 -12.09 7.51
CA THR A 89 5.61 -12.07 6.66
C THR A 89 5.43 -13.07 5.52
N VAL A 90 5.61 -12.61 4.27
CA VAL A 90 5.65 -13.47 3.09
C VAL A 90 7.08 -13.55 2.58
N ASN A 91 7.69 -14.72 2.69
CA ASN A 91 9.02 -15.02 2.16
C ASN A 91 8.93 -15.41 0.67
N GLY A 92 8.42 -14.50 -0.15
CA GLY A 92 8.15 -14.66 -1.57
C GLY A 92 7.37 -13.48 -2.11
N ASN A 93 6.85 -13.62 -3.34
CA ASN A 93 5.97 -12.62 -3.95
C ASN A 93 4.54 -12.75 -3.40
N ALA A 94 3.73 -11.72 -3.62
CA ALA A 94 2.31 -11.73 -3.30
C ALA A 94 1.47 -11.12 -4.43
N ASP A 95 0.20 -11.52 -4.50
CA ASP A 95 -0.78 -11.03 -5.48
C ASP A 95 -1.50 -9.78 -4.95
N MET A 96 -2.64 -9.44 -5.52
CA MET A 96 -3.39 -8.21 -5.26
C MET A 96 -4.02 -8.15 -3.86
N TYR A 97 -4.31 -6.91 -3.43
CA TYR A 97 -5.09 -6.59 -2.23
C TYR A 97 -4.44 -6.96 -0.89
N VAL A 98 -3.14 -7.20 -0.87
CA VAL A 98 -2.41 -7.39 0.40
C VAL A 98 -2.52 -6.16 1.27
N GLY A 99 -2.88 -6.34 2.55
CA GLY A 99 -3.11 -5.23 3.48
C GLY A 99 -4.27 -4.32 3.11
N GLY A 100 -5.13 -4.72 2.19
CA GLY A 100 -6.32 -3.93 1.84
C GLY A 100 -7.22 -3.74 3.06
N TRP A 101 -7.69 -2.49 3.29
CA TRP A 101 -8.53 -2.10 4.44
C TRP A 101 -7.91 -2.42 5.81
N MET A 102 -6.61 -2.63 5.88
CA MET A 102 -5.87 -2.90 7.10
C MET A 102 -6.01 -1.75 8.10
N LYS A 103 -6.27 -2.06 9.36
CA LYS A 103 -6.47 -1.08 10.43
C LYS A 103 -5.28 -0.96 11.37
N GLY A 104 -4.43 -1.99 11.43
CA GLY A 104 -3.26 -2.03 12.29
C GLY A 104 -2.42 -3.28 12.05
N GLY A 105 -1.34 -3.44 12.81
CA GLY A 105 -0.38 -4.54 12.65
C GLY A 105 0.68 -4.25 11.57
N LYS A 106 1.41 -5.29 11.17
CA LYS A 106 2.52 -5.17 10.23
C LYS A 106 2.48 -6.26 9.17
N ILE A 107 2.73 -5.89 7.92
CA ILE A 107 2.89 -6.82 6.81
C ILE A 107 4.25 -6.59 6.17
N HIS A 108 5.00 -7.66 5.91
CA HIS A 108 6.27 -7.62 5.20
C HIS A 108 6.28 -8.62 4.05
N ILE A 109 6.33 -8.13 2.83
CA ILE A 109 6.48 -8.92 1.60
C ILE A 109 7.95 -8.84 1.18
N LYS A 110 8.67 -9.95 1.22
CA LYS A 110 10.10 -9.98 0.87
C LYS A 110 10.38 -10.07 -0.64
N GLY A 111 9.36 -10.36 -1.43
CA GLY A 111 9.39 -10.34 -2.88
C GLY A 111 8.68 -9.14 -3.48
N ASN A 112 8.15 -9.35 -4.68
CA ASN A 112 7.35 -8.36 -5.39
C ASN A 112 5.87 -8.46 -5.01
N MET A 113 5.16 -7.37 -5.23
CA MET A 113 3.73 -7.23 -4.99
C MET A 113 3.02 -6.92 -6.31
N ASP A 114 1.84 -7.52 -6.54
CA ASP A 114 0.98 -7.10 -7.63
C ASP A 114 0.23 -5.79 -7.26
N SER A 115 -0.86 -5.49 -7.89
CA SER A 115 -1.60 -4.23 -7.76
C SER A 115 -2.47 -4.17 -6.50
N PHE A 116 -2.94 -2.97 -6.17
CA PHE A 116 -3.85 -2.70 -5.05
C PHE A 116 -3.29 -2.99 -3.66
N CYS A 117 -1.97 -2.83 -3.51
CA CYS A 117 -1.27 -2.91 -2.23
C CYS A 117 -1.78 -1.85 -1.25
N GLY A 118 -2.22 -2.25 -0.05
CA GLY A 118 -2.71 -1.33 0.98
C GLY A 118 -3.91 -0.48 0.57
N ILE A 119 -4.74 -0.97 -0.34
CA ILE A 119 -5.94 -0.25 -0.79
C ILE A 119 -6.83 0.12 0.41
N GLN A 120 -7.26 1.38 0.46
CA GLN A 120 -8.09 1.91 1.55
C GLN A 120 -7.58 1.58 2.97
N MET A 121 -6.27 1.45 3.14
CA MET A 121 -5.62 1.19 4.42
C MET A 121 -5.94 2.29 5.42
N GLU A 122 -6.30 1.92 6.65
CA GLU A 122 -6.69 2.84 7.73
C GLU A 122 -5.58 3.03 8.76
N GLY A 123 -4.65 2.07 8.88
CA GLY A 123 -3.54 2.11 9.83
C GLY A 123 -2.59 0.92 9.66
N GLY A 124 -1.53 0.86 10.48
CA GLY A 124 -0.51 -0.17 10.44
C GLY A 124 0.64 0.11 9.47
N GLU A 125 1.48 -0.88 9.24
CA GLU A 125 2.67 -0.79 8.40
C GLU A 125 2.69 -1.90 7.34
N LEU A 126 2.94 -1.54 6.08
CA LEU A 126 3.11 -2.48 4.98
C LEU A 126 4.45 -2.21 4.29
N LEU A 127 5.33 -3.19 4.30
CA LEU A 127 6.65 -3.15 3.68
C LEU A 127 6.74 -4.15 2.54
N VAL A 128 7.24 -3.71 1.40
CA VAL A 128 7.55 -4.56 0.23
C VAL A 128 9.02 -4.37 -0.12
N ASP A 129 9.80 -5.43 -0.11
CA ASP A 129 11.23 -5.36 -0.45
C ASP A 129 11.49 -5.24 -1.97
N GLY A 130 10.60 -5.81 -2.78
CA GLY A 130 10.63 -5.73 -4.24
C GLY A 130 9.83 -4.55 -4.81
N ASP A 131 9.39 -4.73 -6.04
CA ASP A 131 8.53 -3.78 -6.76
C ASP A 131 7.05 -4.00 -6.41
N ALA A 132 6.24 -2.95 -6.56
CA ALA A 132 4.79 -3.04 -6.57
C ALA A 132 4.25 -2.58 -7.93
N LYS A 133 3.16 -3.20 -8.38
CA LYS A 133 2.49 -2.74 -9.60
C LYS A 133 1.62 -1.51 -9.32
N ASN A 134 0.41 -1.48 -9.85
CA ASN A 134 -0.44 -0.29 -9.84
C ASN A 134 -1.30 -0.17 -8.57
N HIS A 135 -1.83 1.03 -8.34
CA HIS A 135 -2.85 1.30 -7.32
C HIS A 135 -2.41 1.08 -5.87
N VAL A 136 -1.17 1.49 -5.53
CA VAL A 136 -0.66 1.45 -4.15
C VAL A 136 -1.39 2.50 -3.30
N GLY A 137 -2.04 2.09 -2.21
CA GLY A 137 -2.74 2.99 -1.27
C GLY A 137 -3.95 3.73 -1.85
N CYS A 138 -4.48 3.30 -2.98
CA CYS A 138 -5.57 3.98 -3.66
C CYS A 138 -6.97 3.62 -3.11
N ALA A 139 -8.01 4.18 -3.73
CA ALA A 139 -9.39 3.78 -3.51
C ALA A 139 -9.73 2.47 -4.23
N TYR A 140 -10.70 1.73 -3.68
CA TYR A 140 -11.30 0.60 -4.39
C TYR A 140 -12.13 1.10 -5.59
N ARG A 141 -12.25 0.28 -6.62
CA ARG A 141 -13.01 0.63 -7.83
C ARG A 141 -14.44 1.07 -7.48
N GLY A 142 -14.82 2.25 -7.95
CA GLY A 142 -16.12 2.86 -7.66
C GLY A 142 -16.21 3.60 -6.33
N ASP A 143 -15.16 3.56 -5.49
CA ASP A 143 -15.02 4.41 -4.32
C ASP A 143 -14.06 5.59 -4.63
N TRP A 144 -14.19 6.64 -3.87
CA TRP A 144 -13.41 7.89 -3.94
C TRP A 144 -12.63 8.16 -2.65
N ARG A 145 -12.50 7.16 -1.82
CA ARG A 145 -11.80 7.21 -0.53
C ARG A 145 -10.70 6.15 -0.54
N GLY A 146 -9.48 6.59 -0.76
CA GLY A 146 -8.29 5.75 -0.72
C GLY A 146 -7.78 5.54 0.70
N MET A 147 -6.47 5.38 0.83
CA MET A 147 -5.77 5.24 2.10
C MET A 147 -6.09 6.39 3.05
N LYS A 148 -6.37 6.08 4.31
CA LYS A 148 -6.73 7.05 5.36
C LYS A 148 -5.64 7.21 6.41
N GLY A 149 -4.78 6.21 6.59
CA GLY A 149 -3.74 6.21 7.62
C GLY A 149 -2.77 5.05 7.46
N GLY A 150 -1.74 5.01 8.32
CA GLY A 150 -0.68 4.03 8.28
C GLY A 150 0.45 4.37 7.33
N THR A 151 1.36 3.43 7.12
CA THR A 151 2.54 3.61 6.26
C THR A 151 2.70 2.45 5.28
N ILE A 152 2.86 2.76 4.00
CA ILE A 152 3.24 1.82 2.95
C ILE A 152 4.63 2.18 2.47
N ARG A 153 5.57 1.23 2.49
CA ARG A 153 6.91 1.41 1.94
C ARG A 153 7.20 0.34 0.89
N ILE A 154 7.54 0.78 -0.30
CA ILE A 154 7.98 -0.06 -1.42
C ILE A 154 9.46 0.23 -1.66
N LYS A 155 10.35 -0.75 -1.45
CA LYS A 155 11.80 -0.57 -1.66
C LYS A 155 12.20 -0.59 -3.14
N GLY A 156 11.35 -1.16 -3.98
CA GLY A 156 11.50 -1.17 -5.43
C GLY A 156 10.79 0.00 -6.10
N ASN A 157 10.39 -0.25 -7.34
CA ASN A 157 9.58 0.67 -8.15
C ASN A 157 8.09 0.47 -7.86
N ALA A 158 7.30 1.47 -8.21
CA ALA A 158 5.84 1.36 -8.22
C ALA A 158 5.26 1.79 -9.58
N GLY A 159 4.12 1.21 -9.94
CA GLY A 159 3.46 1.48 -11.22
C GLY A 159 2.63 2.75 -11.20
N ASN A 160 1.41 2.66 -11.74
CA ASN A 160 0.48 3.77 -11.87
C ASN A 160 -0.42 3.95 -10.64
N ASP A 161 -1.03 5.13 -10.56
CA ASP A 161 -2.13 5.41 -9.62
C ASP A 161 -1.75 5.21 -8.14
N ILE A 162 -0.59 5.72 -7.75
CA ILE A 162 -0.12 5.66 -6.36
C ILE A 162 -0.85 6.74 -5.55
N GLY A 163 -1.51 6.35 -4.45
CA GLY A 163 -2.21 7.28 -3.56
C GLY A 163 -3.41 7.99 -4.20
N THR A 164 -3.98 7.45 -5.27
CA THR A 164 -5.17 8.02 -5.91
C THR A 164 -6.36 8.00 -4.95
N PHE A 165 -7.01 9.17 -4.75
CA PHE A 165 -8.04 9.42 -3.73
C PHE A 165 -7.59 9.21 -2.27
N MET A 166 -6.30 9.35 -1.98
CA MET A 166 -5.75 9.24 -0.64
C MET A 166 -6.29 10.33 0.28
N LEU A 167 -6.65 9.98 1.51
CA LEU A 167 -7.17 10.89 2.53
C LEU A 167 -6.17 11.15 3.66
N GLY A 168 -5.19 10.27 3.83
CA GLY A 168 -4.20 10.36 4.91
C GLY A 168 -3.19 9.21 4.86
N GLY A 169 -2.26 9.19 5.82
CA GLY A 169 -1.17 8.21 5.88
C GLY A 169 0.05 8.61 5.04
N THR A 170 0.99 7.69 4.90
CA THR A 170 2.25 7.93 4.20
C THR A 170 2.56 6.79 3.24
N ILE A 171 2.91 7.12 1.99
CA ILE A 171 3.40 6.17 0.99
C ILE A 171 4.82 6.57 0.61
N ILE A 172 5.74 5.62 0.66
CA ILE A 172 7.16 5.84 0.35
C ILE A 172 7.58 4.83 -0.73
N ILE A 173 8.07 5.35 -1.85
CA ILE A 173 8.63 4.57 -2.95
C ILE A 173 10.13 4.89 -3.01
N GLU A 174 10.97 3.89 -2.75
CA GLU A 174 12.43 4.09 -2.68
C GLU A 174 13.08 4.29 -4.05
N LYS A 175 12.44 3.79 -5.12
CA LYS A 175 12.88 3.95 -6.50
C LYS A 175 11.88 4.78 -7.31
N ASN A 176 11.58 4.36 -8.52
CA ASN A 176 10.80 5.13 -9.47
C ASN A 176 9.30 4.85 -9.36
N ALA A 177 8.51 5.82 -9.77
CA ALA A 177 7.07 5.70 -9.96
C ALA A 177 6.70 6.01 -11.43
N PHE A 178 5.56 5.47 -11.89
CA PHE A 178 5.13 5.75 -13.25
C PHE A 178 4.23 6.99 -13.28
N ILE A 179 2.97 6.90 -13.70
CA ILE A 179 2.08 8.08 -13.82
C ILE A 179 0.96 8.08 -12.79
N HIS A 180 0.27 9.22 -12.63
CA HIS A 180 -0.87 9.40 -11.74
C HIS A 180 -0.55 9.21 -10.25
N VAL A 181 0.46 9.92 -9.76
CA VAL A 181 0.78 9.92 -8.32
C VAL A 181 -0.10 10.94 -7.61
N SER A 182 -0.80 10.54 -6.54
CA SER A 182 -1.69 11.36 -5.70
C SER A 182 -2.83 12.07 -6.45
N THR A 183 -3.31 11.49 -7.54
CA THR A 183 -4.45 12.04 -8.28
C THR A 183 -5.69 12.08 -7.39
N HIS A 184 -6.41 13.20 -7.35
CA HIS A 184 -7.58 13.45 -6.49
C HIS A 184 -7.34 13.23 -4.99
N ALA A 185 -6.10 13.29 -4.50
CA ALA A 185 -5.84 13.13 -3.08
C ALA A 185 -6.39 14.31 -2.26
N GLU A 186 -6.98 14.01 -1.11
CA GLU A 186 -7.51 14.97 -0.13
C GLU A 186 -6.67 15.01 1.15
N GLY A 187 -5.50 14.39 1.18
CA GLY A 187 -4.59 14.36 2.33
C GLY A 187 -3.47 13.35 2.19
N GLY A 188 -2.68 13.23 3.26
CA GLY A 188 -1.56 12.31 3.33
C GLY A 188 -0.27 12.82 2.69
N THR A 189 0.74 11.98 2.72
CA THR A 189 2.08 12.27 2.19
C THR A 189 2.54 11.16 1.27
N VAL A 190 3.01 11.52 0.08
CA VAL A 190 3.63 10.57 -0.86
C VAL A 190 5.06 11.01 -1.13
N ILE A 191 6.02 10.11 -0.93
CA ILE A 191 7.45 10.34 -1.10
C ILE A 191 7.96 9.39 -2.19
N ILE A 192 8.48 9.93 -3.27
CA ILE A 192 9.14 9.18 -4.34
C ILE A 192 10.62 9.56 -4.32
N LYS A 193 11.51 8.61 -4.00
CA LYS A 193 12.96 8.91 -3.92
C LYS A 193 13.64 8.88 -5.29
N GLY A 194 13.08 8.15 -6.24
CA GLY A 194 13.53 8.13 -7.63
C GLY A 194 12.76 9.08 -8.54
N ASP A 195 12.73 8.74 -9.81
CA ASP A 195 12.09 9.52 -10.86
C ASP A 195 10.60 9.18 -11.00
N VAL A 196 9.83 10.12 -11.52
CA VAL A 196 8.41 9.95 -11.85
C VAL A 196 8.19 10.26 -13.33
N GLU A 197 7.47 9.39 -14.04
CA GLU A 197 7.16 9.62 -15.44
C GLU A 197 6.30 10.88 -15.64
N GLY A 198 5.27 11.09 -14.81
CA GLY A 198 4.46 12.32 -14.87
C GLY A 198 3.11 12.26 -14.20
N ARG A 199 2.31 13.31 -14.43
CA ARG A 199 0.96 13.48 -13.88
C ARG A 199 0.90 13.36 -12.36
N VAL A 200 1.79 14.08 -11.70
CA VAL A 200 1.89 14.12 -10.24
C VAL A 200 0.87 15.12 -9.70
N GLY A 201 0.06 14.71 -8.73
CA GLY A 201 -0.90 15.56 -8.02
C GLY A 201 -2.05 16.11 -8.87
N GLY A 202 -2.42 15.44 -9.95
CA GLY A 202 -3.55 15.87 -10.77
C GLY A 202 -4.83 15.98 -9.95
N GLN A 203 -5.46 17.16 -9.94
CA GLN A 203 -6.67 17.45 -9.17
C GLN A 203 -6.57 17.15 -7.66
N MET A 204 -5.37 17.17 -7.11
CA MET A 204 -5.13 17.01 -5.68
C MET A 204 -5.54 18.29 -4.94
N VAL A 205 -6.27 18.17 -3.85
CA VAL A 205 -6.81 19.31 -3.10
C VAL A 205 -6.12 19.52 -1.75
N LYS A 206 -5.44 18.48 -1.22
CA LYS A 206 -4.74 18.57 0.07
C LYS A 206 -3.72 17.44 0.18
N GLY A 207 -2.67 17.68 0.99
CA GLY A 207 -1.58 16.74 1.23
C GLY A 207 -0.27 17.22 0.63
N GLU A 208 0.75 16.41 0.73
CA GLU A 208 2.09 16.74 0.30
C GLU A 208 2.69 15.62 -0.57
N MET A 209 3.37 16.03 -1.63
CA MET A 209 4.15 15.12 -2.46
C MET A 209 5.61 15.56 -2.49
N TYR A 210 6.50 14.62 -2.30
CA TYR A 210 7.94 14.82 -2.38
C TYR A 210 8.51 13.95 -3.49
N VAL A 211 9.25 14.55 -4.41
CA VAL A 211 9.97 13.84 -5.46
C VAL A 211 11.45 14.23 -5.35
N LEU A 212 12.30 13.23 -5.03
CA LEU A 212 13.74 13.45 -4.87
C LEU A 212 14.51 13.29 -6.18
N GLY A 213 13.94 12.55 -7.14
CA GLY A 213 14.42 12.44 -8.51
C GLY A 213 13.82 13.53 -9.42
N LYS A 214 13.57 13.17 -10.67
CA LYS A 214 13.01 14.07 -11.70
C LYS A 214 11.58 13.71 -12.01
N ILE A 215 10.79 14.70 -12.41
CA ILE A 215 9.48 14.51 -13.04
C ILE A 215 9.66 14.75 -14.54
N LYS A 216 9.45 13.72 -15.36
CA LYS A 216 9.68 13.80 -16.80
C LYS A 216 8.65 14.70 -17.50
N PHE A 217 7.38 14.56 -17.10
CA PHE A 217 6.28 15.36 -17.63
C PHE A 217 5.53 16.06 -16.48
N MET A 218 5.91 17.31 -16.22
CA MET A 218 5.26 18.17 -15.23
C MET A 218 3.90 18.63 -15.76
N LEU A 219 2.87 18.65 -14.91
CA LEU A 219 1.58 19.23 -15.27
C LEU A 219 1.71 20.75 -15.45
N PRO A 220 1.10 21.35 -16.49
CA PRO A 220 1.30 22.76 -16.82
C PRO A 220 0.71 23.73 -15.80
N GLY A 221 -0.21 23.28 -14.96
CA GLY A 221 -0.84 24.11 -13.93
C GLY A 221 0.00 24.38 -12.70
N TYR A 222 1.14 23.72 -12.54
CA TYR A 222 2.03 23.94 -11.39
C TYR A 222 2.78 25.26 -11.49
N LYS A 223 2.78 26.01 -10.38
CA LYS A 223 3.54 27.27 -10.21
C LYS A 223 4.52 27.11 -9.07
N LYS A 224 5.78 27.44 -9.32
CA LYS A 224 6.80 27.51 -8.26
C LYS A 224 6.48 28.69 -7.33
N VAL A 225 6.47 28.44 -6.03
CA VAL A 225 6.16 29.42 -5.00
C VAL A 225 7.44 29.89 -4.31
N ASP A 226 8.21 28.96 -3.78
CA ASP A 226 9.40 29.25 -3.00
C ASP A 226 10.41 28.09 -3.08
N ARG A 227 11.47 28.18 -2.30
CA ARG A 227 12.48 27.15 -2.10
C ARG A 227 12.67 26.97 -0.60
N VAL A 228 12.53 25.74 -0.12
CA VAL A 228 12.53 25.41 1.31
C VAL A 228 13.48 24.26 1.63
N GLU A 229 14.10 24.31 2.81
CA GLU A 229 14.82 23.17 3.36
C GLU A 229 13.84 22.32 4.16
N LYS A 230 13.81 21.03 3.90
CA LYS A 230 13.01 20.04 4.64
C LYS A 230 13.83 18.79 4.87
N GLU A 231 13.48 18.10 5.95
CA GLU A 231 13.88 16.71 6.18
C GLU A 231 12.67 15.81 5.99
N ILE A 232 12.78 14.87 5.08
CA ILE A 232 11.71 13.93 4.76
C ILE A 232 12.27 12.51 4.69
N ASP A 233 11.70 11.60 5.48
CA ASP A 233 12.12 10.20 5.57
C ASP A 233 13.65 10.04 5.77
N GLY A 234 14.23 10.85 6.68
CA GLY A 234 15.65 10.87 6.99
C GLY A 234 16.55 11.55 5.94
N VAL A 235 15.97 12.11 4.89
CA VAL A 235 16.72 12.85 3.85
C VAL A 235 16.54 14.35 4.06
N LYS A 236 17.60 15.05 4.42
CA LYS A 236 17.63 16.52 4.50
C LYS A 236 18.04 17.08 3.14
N ALA A 237 17.18 17.90 2.55
CA ALA A 237 17.43 18.50 1.25
C ALA A 237 16.70 19.82 1.05
N THR A 238 17.15 20.58 0.07
CA THR A 238 16.47 21.78 -0.44
C THR A 238 15.48 21.36 -1.51
N PHE A 239 14.25 21.86 -1.42
CA PHE A 239 13.17 21.57 -2.35
C PHE A 239 12.65 22.84 -3.00
N ASP A 240 12.42 22.79 -4.29
CA ASP A 240 11.58 23.74 -4.98
C ASP A 240 10.12 23.37 -4.71
N HIS A 241 9.37 24.28 -4.09
CA HIS A 241 7.98 24.08 -3.74
C HIS A 241 7.09 24.65 -4.85
N TYR A 242 6.16 23.82 -5.28
CA TYR A 242 5.15 24.13 -6.28
C TYR A 242 3.75 23.96 -5.72
N ILE A 243 2.83 24.80 -6.15
CA ILE A 243 1.38 24.65 -5.96
C ILE A 243 0.71 24.48 -7.30
N GLY A 244 -0.31 23.66 -7.34
CA GLY A 244 -1.04 23.33 -8.58
C GLY A 244 -1.90 22.07 -8.34
N ASP A 245 -2.40 21.32 -9.32
CA ASP A 245 -2.23 21.68 -10.72
C ASP A 245 -3.20 22.81 -11.19
N LEU A 246 -4.49 22.62 -11.25
CA LEU A 246 -5.44 23.64 -11.71
C LEU A 246 -6.21 24.33 -10.58
N GLY A 247 -6.05 23.89 -9.33
CA GLY A 247 -6.84 24.39 -8.22
C GLY A 247 -8.32 24.09 -8.38
N GLU A 248 -8.71 22.89 -8.06
CA GLU A 248 -10.11 22.47 -8.14
C GLU A 248 -10.93 23.02 -6.98
N ARG A 249 -12.17 23.42 -7.22
CA ARG A 249 -13.12 23.76 -6.18
C ARG A 249 -13.66 22.47 -5.57
N HIS A 250 -13.21 22.18 -4.34
CA HIS A 250 -13.70 21.05 -3.58
C HIS A 250 -14.88 21.46 -2.69
N GLY A 251 -15.88 20.58 -2.52
CA GLY A 251 -17.06 20.89 -1.70
C GLY A 251 -16.75 21.29 -0.25
N LYS A 252 -15.67 20.77 0.32
CA LYS A 252 -15.19 21.15 1.68
C LYS A 252 -14.40 22.45 1.70
N SER A 253 -14.01 23.02 0.57
CA SER A 253 -13.21 24.25 0.47
C SER A 253 -14.03 25.54 0.69
N LYS A 254 -15.34 25.44 0.91
CA LYS A 254 -16.25 26.59 1.05
C LYS A 254 -16.15 27.58 -0.11
N GLY A 255 -15.96 27.08 -1.33
CA GLY A 255 -15.86 27.86 -2.55
C GLY A 255 -14.47 28.45 -2.85
N GLN A 256 -13.47 28.18 -2.01
CA GLN A 256 -12.08 28.55 -2.31
C GLN A 256 -11.45 27.54 -3.26
N VAL A 257 -10.52 28.00 -4.07
CA VAL A 257 -9.66 27.13 -4.88
C VAL A 257 -8.57 26.57 -4.00
N VAL A 258 -8.38 25.26 -4.04
CA VAL A 258 -7.35 24.53 -3.27
C VAL A 258 -6.32 23.96 -4.23
N TYR A 259 -5.09 23.78 -3.74
CA TYR A 259 -3.98 23.34 -4.55
C TYR A 259 -3.20 22.21 -3.89
N ALA A 260 -2.62 21.32 -4.69
CA ALA A 260 -1.62 20.38 -4.25
C ALA A 260 -0.32 21.09 -3.83
N ASN A 261 0.40 20.49 -2.88
CA ASN A 261 1.78 20.87 -2.55
C ASN A 261 2.73 19.82 -3.11
N LEU A 262 3.59 20.24 -4.03
CA LEU A 262 4.63 19.40 -4.61
C LEU A 262 6.00 19.99 -4.25
N TYR A 263 6.83 19.18 -3.63
CA TYR A 263 8.20 19.49 -3.29
C TYR A 263 9.12 18.65 -4.17
N LEU A 264 9.76 19.30 -5.14
CA LEU A 264 10.74 18.68 -6.02
C LEU A 264 12.14 19.01 -5.53
N LYS A 265 12.97 18.00 -5.28
CA LYS A 265 14.34 18.22 -4.82
C LYS A 265 15.06 19.13 -5.81
N ALA A 266 15.60 20.24 -5.29
CA ALA A 266 16.33 21.20 -6.10
C ALA A 266 17.62 20.57 -6.68
N ALA A 267 17.95 20.90 -7.92
CA ALA A 267 19.26 20.60 -8.46
C ALA A 267 20.34 21.32 -7.62
N ALA A 268 21.47 20.65 -7.43
CA ALA A 268 22.62 21.18 -6.71
C ALA A 268 23.24 22.37 -7.47
#